data_c8e0dc15ea28fbce9e75ac66f09efa42
#
_entry.id   c8e0dc15ea28fbce9e75ac66f09efa42
#
_cell.length_a   1.000
_cell.length_b   1.000
_cell.length_c   1.000
_cell.angle_alpha   90.00
_cell.angle_beta   90.00
_cell.angle_gamma   90.00
#
_symmetry.space_group_name_H-M   'P 1'
#
loop_
_entity.id
_entity.type
_entity.pdbx_description
1 polymer ?
#
loop_
_entity_poly.entity_id
_entity_poly.type
_entity_poly.pdbx_seq_one_letter_code
_entity_poly.pdbx_strand_id
1 'polypeptide(L)'
;GLACGALLKEAGVIDHWKFAHPKDLQDGLVEVNEDDCLANVPYVEGCGLWFDHHSSEHERLELAGKYKGESRTAPSCARIIYEYYGGKERFPQFDDMMEAVDKVDSGHLTIDEVMNPKGWILIGFLMDPRTGLGRWREFTISNYQLMEKLIDACRTMTTAEILALPDVKERIEVYNEQTEKFKQMVSQYT
;
A
#
# COMPACT_ATOMS: atom_id res chain seq x y z
N GLY A 1 -0.11 1.55 2.04
CA GLY A 1 -0.07 0.91 3.38
C GLY A 1 0.63 -0.45 3.39
N LEU A 2 0.27 -1.40 2.52
CA LEU A 2 0.83 -2.76 2.53
C LEU A 2 2.37 -2.78 2.44
N ALA A 3 2.93 -2.10 1.44
CA ALA A 3 4.39 -2.03 1.26
C ALA A 3 5.10 -1.34 2.42
N CYS A 4 4.49 -0.29 3.00
CA CYS A 4 5.03 0.35 4.21
C CYS A 4 5.13 -0.65 5.37
N GLY A 5 4.08 -1.43 5.62
CA GLY A 5 4.08 -2.47 6.65
C GLY A 5 5.16 -3.53 6.42
N ALA A 6 5.30 -4.01 5.18
CA ALA A 6 6.33 -5.01 4.83
C ALA A 6 7.76 -4.46 5.07
N LEU A 7 8.03 -3.22 4.65
CA LEU A 7 9.33 -2.57 4.84
C LEU A 7 9.65 -2.32 6.31
N LEU A 8 8.70 -1.76 7.07
CA LEU A 8 8.90 -1.46 8.50
C LEU A 8 9.10 -2.73 9.31
N LYS A 9 8.38 -3.80 9.00
CA LYS A 9 8.58 -5.11 9.62
C LYS A 9 9.93 -5.71 9.28
N GLU A 10 10.36 -5.63 8.01
CA GLU A 10 11.69 -6.10 7.59
C GLU A 10 12.82 -5.28 8.19
N ALA A 11 12.60 -3.98 8.39
CA ALA A 11 13.54 -3.12 9.09
C ALA A 11 13.65 -3.41 10.59
N GLY A 12 12.74 -4.21 11.15
CA GLY A 12 12.67 -4.50 12.58
C GLY A 12 12.12 -3.33 13.42
N VAL A 13 11.31 -2.47 12.81
CA VAL A 13 10.74 -1.27 13.45
C VAL A 13 9.41 -1.58 14.10
N ILE A 14 8.62 -2.50 13.51
CA ILE A 14 7.30 -2.88 14.01
C ILE A 14 7.18 -4.40 14.18
N ASP A 15 6.45 -4.81 15.21
CA ASP A 15 6.05 -6.20 15.46
C ASP A 15 4.56 -6.40 15.19
N HIS A 16 3.77 -5.35 15.40
CA HIS A 16 2.33 -5.32 15.20
C HIS A 16 1.93 -4.18 14.26
N TRP A 17 0.78 -4.31 13.61
CA TRP A 17 0.26 -3.28 12.71
C TRP A 17 -1.26 -3.25 12.72
N LYS A 18 -1.79 -2.10 12.33
CA LYS A 18 -3.21 -1.87 12.10
C LYS A 18 -3.37 -0.97 10.88
N PHE A 19 -4.24 -1.34 9.96
CA PHE A 19 -4.65 -0.45 8.88
C PHE A 19 -5.75 0.47 9.40
N ALA A 20 -5.49 1.76 9.45
CA ALA A 20 -6.42 2.77 9.90
C ALA A 20 -6.87 3.66 8.74
N HIS A 21 -8.12 4.09 8.77
CA HIS A 21 -8.58 5.10 7.82
C HIS A 21 -8.03 6.47 8.23
N PRO A 22 -7.53 7.30 7.28
CA PRO A 22 -7.00 8.63 7.59
C PRO A 22 -7.95 9.49 8.43
N LYS A 23 -9.25 9.44 8.13
CA LYS A 23 -10.26 10.20 8.87
C LYS A 23 -10.40 9.75 10.32
N ASP A 24 -10.30 8.45 10.60
CA ASP A 24 -10.42 7.95 11.98
C ASP A 24 -9.27 8.44 12.87
N LEU A 25 -8.06 8.60 12.28
CA LEU A 25 -6.92 9.22 12.96
C LEU A 25 -7.15 10.71 13.20
N GLN A 26 -7.65 11.45 12.19
CA GLN A 26 -7.95 12.88 12.31
C GLN A 26 -9.07 13.17 13.32
N ASP A 27 -10.05 12.28 13.43
CA ASP A 27 -11.17 12.39 14.35
C ASP A 27 -10.82 11.88 15.77
N GLY A 28 -9.59 11.38 15.99
CA GLY A 28 -9.13 10.86 17.29
C GLY A 28 -9.79 9.54 17.70
N LEU A 29 -10.34 8.79 16.74
CA LEU A 29 -10.95 7.48 16.99
C LEU A 29 -9.93 6.36 17.11
N VAL A 30 -8.69 6.60 16.75
CA VAL A 30 -7.54 5.70 16.91
C VAL A 30 -6.57 6.34 17.87
N GLU A 31 -6.36 5.72 19.02
CA GLU A 31 -5.33 6.15 19.96
C GLU A 31 -3.95 5.95 19.36
N VAL A 32 -3.09 6.95 19.51
CA VAL A 32 -1.70 6.97 19.03
C VAL A 32 -0.81 7.44 20.16
N ASN A 33 0.36 6.80 20.33
CA ASN A 33 1.33 7.11 21.35
C ASN A 33 2.78 7.05 20.82
N GLU A 34 3.76 7.26 21.69
CA GLU A 34 5.19 7.33 21.35
C GLU A 34 5.81 6.03 20.82
N ASP A 35 5.14 4.89 21.00
CA ASP A 35 5.58 3.59 20.50
C ASP A 35 5.05 3.31 19.08
N ASP A 36 4.12 4.14 18.58
CA ASP A 36 3.50 3.94 17.29
C ASP A 36 4.30 4.56 16.14
N CYS A 37 4.36 3.82 15.03
CA CYS A 37 4.87 4.30 13.75
C CYS A 37 3.71 4.53 12.77
N LEU A 38 3.47 5.78 12.40
CA LEU A 38 2.46 6.15 11.41
C LEU A 38 3.09 6.17 10.00
N ALA A 39 2.46 5.51 9.04
CA ALA A 39 2.94 5.44 7.67
C ALA A 39 1.80 5.59 6.65
N ASN A 40 1.94 6.54 5.72
CA ASN A 40 0.96 6.83 4.66
C ASN A 40 -0.41 7.28 5.22
N VAL A 41 -0.39 7.97 6.32
CA VAL A 41 -1.56 8.51 7.04
C VAL A 41 -1.21 9.88 7.64
N PRO A 42 -2.22 10.71 7.97
CA PRO A 42 -1.98 12.01 8.60
C PRO A 42 -1.15 11.93 9.88
N TYR A 43 -0.38 12.99 10.13
CA TYR A 43 0.35 13.15 11.38
C TYR A 43 -0.60 13.23 12.57
N VAL A 44 -0.25 12.52 13.63
CA VAL A 44 -0.89 12.64 14.94
C VAL A 44 0.18 12.99 15.97
N GLU A 45 -0.05 14.06 16.74
CA GLU A 45 0.89 14.51 17.77
C GLU A 45 1.09 13.40 18.82
N GLY A 46 2.34 13.16 19.22
CA GLY A 46 2.71 12.14 20.18
C GLY A 46 3.08 10.79 19.57
N CYS A 47 2.96 10.60 18.24
CA CYS A 47 3.48 9.38 17.61
C CYS A 47 5.01 9.29 17.69
N GLY A 48 5.55 8.07 17.78
CA GLY A 48 6.98 7.82 17.86
C GLY A 48 7.71 8.08 16.54
N LEU A 49 7.13 7.62 15.43
CA LEU A 49 7.66 7.82 14.06
C LEU A 49 6.53 8.20 13.10
N TRP A 50 6.84 9.03 12.11
CA TRP A 50 5.90 9.34 11.05
C TRP A 50 6.58 9.40 9.69
N PHE A 51 5.95 8.72 8.70
CA PHE A 51 6.36 8.71 7.30
C PHE A 51 5.17 9.05 6.42
N ASP A 52 5.32 10.07 5.56
CA ASP A 52 4.27 10.44 4.61
C ASP A 52 4.82 11.12 3.36
N HIS A 53 4.10 11.00 2.24
CA HIS A 53 4.48 11.59 0.96
C HIS A 53 3.48 12.66 0.45
N HIS A 54 2.41 12.91 1.19
CA HIS A 54 1.38 13.87 0.80
C HIS A 54 1.78 15.30 1.13
N SER A 55 1.85 16.17 0.11
CA SER A 55 2.19 17.59 0.28
C SER A 55 1.19 18.36 1.13
N SER A 56 -0.09 17.96 1.11
CA SER A 56 -1.16 18.60 1.88
C SER A 56 -0.93 18.61 3.40
N GLU A 57 -0.21 17.64 3.95
CA GLU A 57 0.11 17.60 5.38
C GLU A 57 1.18 18.65 5.73
N HIS A 58 2.15 18.91 4.84
CA HIS A 58 3.16 19.96 5.06
C HIS A 58 2.56 21.36 5.06
N GLU A 59 1.58 21.61 4.20
CA GLU A 59 0.89 22.91 4.11
C GLU A 59 -0.05 23.14 5.31
N ARG A 60 -0.66 22.07 5.82
CA ARG A 60 -1.64 22.15 6.90
C ARG A 60 -1.02 22.36 8.27
N LEU A 61 0.17 21.83 8.47
CA LEU A 61 0.82 21.82 9.76
C LEU A 61 2.24 22.34 9.61
N GLU A 62 2.58 23.45 10.19
CA GLU A 62 3.99 23.90 10.31
C GLU A 62 4.81 22.86 11.11
N LEU A 63 5.09 21.70 10.49
CA LEU A 63 5.62 20.51 11.16
C LEU A 63 7.14 20.44 11.22
N ALA A 64 7.87 21.42 10.68
CA ALA A 64 9.32 21.37 10.65
C ALA A 64 9.92 21.13 12.04
N GLY A 65 10.56 19.95 12.21
CA GLY A 65 11.23 19.56 13.46
C GLY A 65 10.33 19.04 14.59
N LYS A 66 9.04 18.84 14.35
CA LYS A 66 8.10 18.39 15.39
C LYS A 66 7.89 16.87 15.45
N TYR A 67 8.45 16.10 14.50
CA TYR A 67 8.30 14.65 14.45
C TYR A 67 9.64 13.96 14.18
N LYS A 68 9.72 12.68 14.49
CA LYS A 68 10.78 11.77 14.06
C LYS A 68 10.29 10.98 12.86
N GLY A 69 11.21 10.58 11.98
CA GLY A 69 10.88 9.95 10.71
C GLY A 69 11.14 10.90 9.54
N GLU A 70 10.43 10.72 8.44
CA GLU A 70 10.61 11.55 7.24
C GLU A 70 9.29 11.76 6.50
N SER A 71 9.00 13.02 6.15
CA SER A 71 7.90 13.36 5.27
C SER A 71 8.39 14.32 4.20
N ARG A 72 8.19 13.94 2.95
CA ARG A 72 8.59 14.71 1.76
C ARG A 72 7.82 14.26 0.54
N THR A 73 7.85 15.06 -0.52
CA THR A 73 7.33 14.63 -1.82
C THR A 73 8.13 13.44 -2.34
N ALA A 74 7.42 12.34 -2.62
CA ALA A 74 7.97 11.12 -3.18
C ALA A 74 6.89 10.38 -3.99
N PRO A 75 7.26 9.44 -4.87
CA PRO A 75 6.28 8.63 -5.62
C PRO A 75 5.35 7.83 -4.72
N SER A 76 5.84 7.41 -3.55
CA SER A 76 5.06 6.67 -2.55
C SER A 76 5.63 6.89 -1.14
N CYS A 77 4.82 6.71 -0.11
CA CYS A 77 5.31 6.67 1.27
C CYS A 77 6.28 5.49 1.49
N ALA A 78 6.03 4.36 0.85
CA ALA A 78 6.92 3.21 0.91
C ALA A 78 8.34 3.54 0.39
N ARG A 79 8.47 4.40 -0.64
CA ARG A 79 9.76 4.89 -1.15
C ARG A 79 10.54 5.65 -0.07
N ILE A 80 9.87 6.48 0.70
CA ILE A 80 10.50 7.23 1.80
C ILE A 80 11.04 6.26 2.85
N ILE A 81 10.23 5.30 3.30
CA ILE A 81 10.63 4.28 4.28
C ILE A 81 11.80 3.45 3.77
N TYR A 82 11.73 3.00 2.51
CA TYR A 82 12.78 2.22 1.86
C TYR A 82 14.13 2.96 1.88
N GLU A 83 14.16 4.21 1.44
CA GLU A 83 15.37 5.04 1.41
C GLU A 83 15.85 5.40 2.81
N TYR A 84 14.96 5.74 3.73
CA TYR A 84 15.29 6.09 5.12
C TYR A 84 16.04 4.97 5.84
N TYR A 85 15.68 3.73 5.59
CA TYR A 85 16.32 2.56 6.20
C TYR A 85 17.43 1.92 5.36
N GLY A 86 17.91 2.55 4.30
CA GLY A 86 19.12 2.14 3.55
C GLY A 86 18.89 1.63 2.13
N GLY A 87 17.66 1.68 1.63
CA GLY A 87 17.34 1.45 0.23
C GLY A 87 17.79 0.07 -0.28
N LYS A 88 18.25 0.04 -1.53
CA LYS A 88 18.68 -1.18 -2.21
C LYS A 88 19.80 -1.94 -1.51
N GLU A 89 20.68 -1.24 -0.81
CA GLU A 89 21.80 -1.90 -0.11
C GLU A 89 21.30 -2.79 1.03
N ARG A 90 20.25 -2.36 1.72
CA ARG A 90 19.66 -3.09 2.84
C ARG A 90 18.54 -4.05 2.40
N PHE A 91 17.76 -3.68 1.39
CA PHE A 91 16.56 -4.38 0.97
C PHE A 91 16.57 -4.74 -0.53
N PRO A 92 17.61 -5.41 -1.04
CA PRO A 92 17.72 -5.71 -2.48
C PRO A 92 16.54 -6.55 -3.00
N GLN A 93 15.91 -7.35 -2.14
CA GLN A 93 14.75 -8.19 -2.48
C GLN A 93 13.47 -7.40 -2.78
N PHE A 94 13.41 -6.13 -2.39
CA PHE A 94 12.22 -5.28 -2.58
C PHE A 94 12.30 -4.34 -3.79
N ASP A 95 13.39 -4.35 -4.55
CA ASP A 95 13.57 -3.43 -5.69
C ASP A 95 12.40 -3.47 -6.67
N ASP A 96 12.02 -4.66 -7.15
CA ASP A 96 10.92 -4.84 -8.10
C ASP A 96 9.56 -4.44 -7.48
N MET A 97 9.36 -4.75 -6.20
CA MET A 97 8.17 -4.33 -5.47
C MET A 97 8.10 -2.80 -5.38
N MET A 98 9.22 -2.16 -5.07
CA MET A 98 9.27 -0.70 -4.93
C MET A 98 9.02 0.03 -6.24
N GLU A 99 9.54 -0.49 -7.37
CA GLU A 99 9.25 0.08 -8.69
C GLU A 99 7.75 0.04 -9.00
N ALA A 100 7.10 -1.09 -8.73
CA ALA A 100 5.66 -1.24 -8.96
C ALA A 100 4.82 -0.37 -8.01
N VAL A 101 5.18 -0.30 -6.73
CA VAL A 101 4.49 0.53 -5.73
C VAL A 101 4.55 2.00 -6.12
N ASP A 102 5.70 2.50 -6.54
CA ASP A 102 5.87 3.87 -7.00
C ASP A 102 4.99 4.19 -8.21
N LYS A 103 4.94 3.28 -9.20
CA LYS A 103 4.09 3.46 -10.38
C LYS A 103 2.60 3.49 -10.03
N VAL A 104 2.16 2.56 -9.17
CA VAL A 104 0.74 2.45 -8.78
C VAL A 104 0.29 3.65 -7.95
N ASP A 105 1.12 4.08 -7.00
CA ASP A 105 0.76 5.15 -6.06
C ASP A 105 0.82 6.53 -6.72
N SER A 106 1.83 6.79 -7.56
CA SER A 106 1.97 8.03 -8.32
C SER A 106 1.11 8.10 -9.59
N GLY A 107 0.51 6.99 -10.01
CA GLY A 107 -0.29 6.90 -11.24
C GLY A 107 0.53 6.88 -12.55
N HIS A 108 1.84 6.69 -12.48
CA HIS A 108 2.72 6.63 -13.65
C HIS A 108 2.78 5.22 -14.26
N LEU A 109 1.62 4.72 -14.67
CA LEU A 109 1.47 3.43 -15.32
C LEU A 109 1.35 3.61 -16.85
N THR A 110 1.93 2.68 -17.60
CA THR A 110 1.69 2.58 -19.05
C THR A 110 0.29 2.01 -19.33
N ILE A 111 -0.22 2.22 -20.54
CA ILE A 111 -1.50 1.65 -20.97
C ILE A 111 -1.48 0.12 -20.85
N ASP A 112 -0.37 -0.54 -21.22
CA ASP A 112 -0.25 -2.00 -21.11
C ASP A 112 -0.26 -2.46 -19.64
N GLU A 113 0.43 -1.78 -18.75
CA GLU A 113 0.39 -2.09 -17.31
C GLU A 113 -1.01 -1.95 -16.70
N VAL A 114 -1.79 -1.00 -17.18
CA VAL A 114 -3.20 -0.82 -16.73
C VAL A 114 -4.11 -1.91 -17.32
N MET A 115 -3.94 -2.23 -18.61
CA MET A 115 -4.82 -3.16 -19.31
C MET A 115 -4.49 -4.64 -19.06
N ASN A 116 -3.22 -4.94 -18.77
CA ASN A 116 -2.68 -6.27 -18.57
C ASN A 116 -1.75 -6.32 -17.35
N PRO A 117 -2.21 -5.94 -16.14
CA PRO A 117 -1.37 -5.86 -14.96
C PRO A 117 -0.79 -7.23 -14.59
N LYS A 118 0.48 -7.25 -14.18
CA LYS A 118 1.21 -8.48 -13.80
C LYS A 118 2.03 -8.24 -12.54
N GLY A 119 2.43 -9.32 -11.87
CA GLY A 119 3.35 -9.27 -10.74
C GLY A 119 2.87 -8.32 -9.65
N TRP A 120 3.77 -7.46 -9.18
CA TRP A 120 3.48 -6.49 -8.11
C TRP A 120 2.43 -5.45 -8.49
N ILE A 121 2.31 -5.06 -9.76
CA ILE A 121 1.27 -4.13 -10.23
C ILE A 121 -0.12 -4.76 -10.06
N LEU A 122 -0.26 -6.04 -10.44
CA LEU A 122 -1.53 -6.76 -10.24
C LEU A 122 -1.87 -6.87 -8.75
N ILE A 123 -0.91 -7.25 -7.90
CA ILE A 123 -1.11 -7.30 -6.45
C ILE A 123 -1.56 -5.93 -5.92
N GLY A 124 -0.94 -4.85 -6.40
CA GLY A 124 -1.34 -3.48 -6.07
C GLY A 124 -2.80 -3.19 -6.44
N PHE A 125 -3.22 -3.56 -7.64
CA PHE A 125 -4.60 -3.36 -8.11
C PHE A 125 -5.62 -4.19 -7.31
N LEU A 126 -5.28 -5.42 -6.94
CA LEU A 126 -6.16 -6.26 -6.11
C LEU A 126 -6.40 -5.67 -4.71
N MET A 127 -5.42 -4.93 -4.19
CA MET A 127 -5.48 -4.30 -2.86
C MET A 127 -5.96 -2.85 -2.89
N ASP A 128 -6.08 -2.24 -4.07
CA ASP A 128 -6.55 -0.86 -4.21
C ASP A 128 -8.07 -0.78 -4.03
N PRO A 129 -8.57 -0.04 -3.03
CA PRO A 129 -10.01 0.12 -2.81
C PRO A 129 -10.73 0.81 -3.98
N ARG A 130 -10.00 1.53 -4.84
CA ARG A 130 -10.56 2.19 -6.03
C ARG A 130 -11.07 1.19 -7.07
N THR A 131 -10.54 -0.03 -7.10
CA THR A 131 -11.03 -1.08 -8.00
C THR A 131 -12.43 -1.58 -7.64
N GLY A 132 -12.89 -1.32 -6.43
CA GLY A 132 -14.18 -1.78 -5.93
C GLY A 132 -14.21 -3.28 -5.58
N LEU A 133 -13.10 -3.99 -5.70
CA LEU A 133 -12.99 -5.38 -5.26
C LEU A 133 -13.32 -5.47 -3.76
N GLY A 134 -14.21 -6.37 -3.39
CA GLY A 134 -14.64 -6.58 -2.01
C GLY A 134 -15.77 -5.67 -1.52
N ARG A 135 -16.21 -4.66 -2.27
CA ARG A 135 -17.38 -3.84 -1.89
C ARG A 135 -18.69 -4.59 -1.96
N TRP A 136 -18.79 -5.51 -2.93
CA TRP A 136 -20.05 -6.14 -3.33
C TRP A 136 -19.96 -7.67 -3.36
N ARG A 137 -18.86 -8.25 -2.89
CA ARG A 137 -18.64 -9.70 -2.84
C ARG A 137 -18.08 -10.11 -1.50
N GLU A 138 -18.55 -11.21 -0.98
CA GLU A 138 -17.96 -11.89 0.16
C GLU A 138 -16.82 -12.77 -0.34
N PHE A 139 -15.62 -12.53 0.17
CA PHE A 139 -14.45 -13.38 -0.03
C PHE A 139 -14.28 -14.30 1.18
N THR A 140 -13.50 -15.36 1.01
CA THR A 140 -13.17 -16.31 2.09
C THR A 140 -12.58 -15.60 3.31
N ILE A 141 -11.74 -14.58 3.10
CA ILE A 141 -11.25 -13.66 4.12
C ILE A 141 -11.46 -12.21 3.66
N SER A 142 -11.61 -11.29 4.59
CA SER A 142 -11.76 -9.87 4.25
C SER A 142 -10.49 -9.29 3.58
N ASN A 143 -10.62 -8.16 2.89
CA ASN A 143 -9.46 -7.46 2.34
C ASN A 143 -8.47 -7.02 3.44
N TYR A 144 -8.97 -6.67 4.63
CA TYR A 144 -8.14 -6.35 5.78
C TYR A 144 -7.27 -7.55 6.19
N GLN A 145 -7.89 -8.72 6.39
CA GLN A 145 -7.18 -9.96 6.73
C GLN A 145 -6.18 -10.39 5.64
N LEU A 146 -6.54 -10.18 4.36
CA LEU A 146 -5.61 -10.45 3.28
C LEU A 146 -4.41 -9.49 3.32
N MET A 147 -4.63 -8.20 3.55
CA MET A 147 -3.53 -7.23 3.68
C MET A 147 -2.60 -7.59 4.85
N GLU A 148 -3.15 -8.02 5.99
CA GLU A 148 -2.34 -8.51 7.11
C GLU A 148 -1.46 -9.71 6.71
N LYS A 149 -2.05 -10.70 6.05
CA LYS A 149 -1.34 -11.89 5.55
C LYS A 149 -0.26 -11.52 4.52
N LEU A 150 -0.55 -10.56 3.65
CA LEU A 150 0.37 -10.14 2.58
C LEU A 150 1.59 -9.37 3.11
N ILE A 151 1.55 -8.75 4.28
CA ILE A 151 2.74 -8.13 4.88
C ILE A 151 3.88 -9.15 4.99
N ASP A 152 3.62 -10.34 5.50
CA ASP A 152 4.62 -11.39 5.61
C ASP A 152 4.91 -12.05 4.26
N ALA A 153 3.89 -12.27 3.44
CA ALA A 153 4.06 -12.83 2.11
C ALA A 153 4.98 -11.98 1.22
N CYS A 154 4.82 -10.65 1.23
CA CYS A 154 5.69 -9.73 0.47
C CYS A 154 7.17 -9.80 0.87
N ARG A 155 7.46 -10.24 2.10
CA ARG A 155 8.84 -10.35 2.61
C ARG A 155 9.50 -11.68 2.26
N THR A 156 8.73 -12.74 2.08
CA THR A 156 9.22 -14.12 2.06
C THR A 156 8.88 -14.90 0.80
N MET A 157 7.94 -14.41 0.00
CA MET A 157 7.43 -15.10 -1.18
C MET A 157 7.71 -14.31 -2.46
N THR A 158 7.86 -15.02 -3.56
CA THR A 158 7.87 -14.42 -4.91
C THR A 158 6.47 -13.94 -5.30
N THR A 159 6.37 -13.03 -6.26
CA THR A 159 5.06 -12.60 -6.81
C THR A 159 4.25 -13.77 -7.36
N ALA A 160 4.90 -14.77 -7.98
CA ALA A 160 4.23 -15.97 -8.49
C ALA A 160 3.59 -16.79 -7.37
N GLU A 161 4.28 -16.96 -6.25
CA GLU A 161 3.75 -17.65 -5.07
C GLU A 161 2.61 -16.88 -4.43
N ILE A 162 2.72 -15.55 -4.29
CA ILE A 162 1.65 -14.69 -3.77
C ILE A 162 0.40 -14.79 -4.64
N LEU A 163 0.55 -14.68 -5.97
CA LEU A 163 -0.57 -14.78 -6.92
C LEU A 163 -1.18 -16.20 -6.98
N ALA A 164 -0.46 -17.21 -6.50
CA ALA A 164 -0.96 -18.59 -6.38
C ALA A 164 -1.73 -18.85 -5.08
N LEU A 165 -1.70 -17.95 -4.10
CA LEU A 165 -2.46 -18.09 -2.85
C LEU A 165 -3.96 -18.17 -3.15
N PRO A 166 -4.72 -19.09 -2.51
CA PRO A 166 -6.16 -19.19 -2.73
C PRO A 166 -6.92 -17.89 -2.54
N ASP A 167 -6.62 -17.18 -1.46
CA ASP A 167 -7.27 -15.90 -1.12
C ASP A 167 -6.96 -14.78 -2.14
N VAL A 168 -5.83 -14.87 -2.84
CA VAL A 168 -5.46 -13.95 -3.92
C VAL A 168 -6.12 -14.36 -5.22
N LYS A 169 -6.15 -15.66 -5.53
CA LYS A 169 -6.80 -16.20 -6.76
C LYS A 169 -8.26 -15.83 -6.86
N GLU A 170 -9.02 -15.95 -5.77
CA GLU A 170 -10.44 -15.59 -5.80
C GLU A 170 -10.66 -14.11 -6.17
N ARG A 171 -9.72 -13.23 -5.81
CA ARG A 171 -9.75 -11.82 -6.21
C ARG A 171 -9.33 -11.59 -7.65
N ILE A 172 -8.36 -12.34 -8.14
CA ILE A 172 -7.95 -12.30 -9.55
C ILE A 172 -9.12 -12.70 -10.47
N GLU A 173 -9.88 -13.72 -10.10
CA GLU A 173 -11.06 -14.15 -10.84
C GLU A 173 -12.09 -13.04 -10.95
N VAL A 174 -12.42 -12.39 -9.82
CA VAL A 174 -13.36 -11.25 -9.81
C VAL A 174 -12.81 -10.06 -10.60
N TYR A 175 -11.52 -9.75 -10.46
CA TYR A 175 -10.87 -8.67 -11.20
C TYR A 175 -10.98 -8.90 -12.71
N ASN A 176 -10.68 -10.12 -13.17
CA ASN A 176 -10.77 -10.48 -14.59
C ASN A 176 -12.20 -10.38 -15.12
N GLU A 177 -13.20 -10.89 -14.37
CA GLU A 177 -14.61 -10.76 -14.74
C GLU A 177 -15.03 -9.28 -14.89
N GLN A 178 -14.63 -8.43 -13.97
CA GLN A 178 -14.95 -7.00 -14.00
C GLN A 178 -14.27 -6.30 -15.19
N THR A 179 -13.01 -6.64 -15.45
CA THR A 179 -12.25 -6.10 -16.57
C THR A 179 -12.87 -6.47 -17.92
N GLU A 180 -13.30 -7.72 -18.09
CA GLU A 180 -13.97 -8.14 -19.33
C GLU A 180 -15.33 -7.45 -19.51
N LYS A 181 -16.12 -7.30 -18.45
CA LYS A 181 -17.38 -6.55 -18.49
C LYS A 181 -17.15 -5.08 -18.86
N PHE A 182 -16.11 -4.46 -18.30
CA PHE A 182 -15.73 -3.09 -18.62
C PHE A 182 -15.33 -2.94 -20.09
N LYS A 183 -14.48 -3.83 -20.62
CA LYS A 183 -14.09 -3.84 -22.03
C LYS A 183 -15.30 -3.99 -22.96
N GLN A 184 -16.25 -4.88 -22.64
CA GLN A 184 -17.49 -5.05 -23.40
C GLN A 184 -18.35 -3.78 -23.39
N MET A 185 -18.50 -3.11 -22.25
CA MET A 185 -19.23 -1.85 -22.17
C MET A 185 -18.58 -0.76 -23.01
N VAL A 186 -17.27 -0.57 -22.89
CA VAL A 186 -16.55 0.46 -23.67
C VAL A 186 -16.69 0.21 -25.17
N SER A 187 -16.60 -1.04 -25.63
CA SER A 187 -16.73 -1.39 -27.05
C SER A 187 -18.12 -1.13 -27.64
N GLN A 188 -19.15 -0.92 -26.83
CA GLN A 188 -20.51 -0.57 -27.29
C GLN A 188 -20.67 0.94 -27.56
N TYR A 189 -19.74 1.77 -27.08
CA TYR A 189 -19.80 3.23 -27.18
C TYR A 189 -18.69 3.82 -28.08
N THR A 190 -17.85 2.97 -28.65
CA THR A 190 -16.82 3.32 -29.65
C THR A 190 -17.17 2.73 -31.00
#